data_ef0ea958c33cd3eae537e89ba0fc13fb
#
_entry.id   ef0ea958c33cd3eae537e89ba0fc13fb
#
_cell.length_a   1.000
_cell.length_b   1.000
_cell.length_c   1.000
_cell.angle_alpha   90.00
_cell.angle_beta   90.00
_cell.angle_gamma   90.00
#
_symmetry.space_group_name_H-M   'P 1'
#
loop_
_entity.id
_entity.type
_entity.pdbx_description
1 polymer ?
#
loop_
_entity_poly.entity_id
_entity_poly.type
_entity_poly.pdbx_seq_one_letter_code
_entity_poly.pdbx_strand_id
1 'polypeptide(L)'
;MRKIIALTAAAGLLVTLAACSTSAPTGACDPGISSGDASSTITAKGTFSAEPNAEFPTPLVATTVEASAVTTGDGATVFGGQYAEAQVTLYDGETGEYLTSTTYDPTGAFTVRAGKGAGNLGQALECRTVGSRVAVAATGSDLYGFAGIAKDSLPAKATYVLVFDIVDVILGKAHGVDQVPQQGLPSVVTTPQGVPGVTVPSEDPPAGLRVAVLKQADGATLAEGDSIYAHYLRVDWSDPKSTISQKSTWDDFGNPEIMTLTTLEPSTGVGLTAGLLQALVGQKVGSQVLVVVPPSFGFPEGAAPDGVDATATLVYVIDILGVVD
;
A
#
# COMPACT_ATOMS: atom_id res chain seq x y z
N MET A 1 80.66 -0.37 -4.49
CA MET A 1 79.76 -1.13 -3.60
C MET A 1 78.50 -0.31 -3.36
N ARG A 2 77.49 -0.55 -4.17
CA ARG A 2 76.15 0.16 -4.06
C ARG A 2 75.12 -0.86 -3.60
N LYS A 3 74.55 -0.65 -2.42
CA LYS A 3 73.48 -1.48 -1.87
C LYS A 3 72.12 -1.00 -2.48
N ILE A 4 71.46 -1.91 -3.16
CA ILE A 4 70.07 -1.69 -3.67
C ILE A 4 69.12 -2.18 -2.59
N ILE A 5 68.28 -1.29 -2.08
CA ILE A 5 67.16 -1.61 -1.17
C ILE A 5 65.92 -1.85 -2.02
N ALA A 6 65.41 -3.09 -2.01
CA ALA A 6 64.15 -3.43 -2.64
C ALA A 6 62.97 -3.05 -1.69
N LEU A 7 62.13 -2.15 -2.13
CA LEU A 7 60.83 -1.83 -1.49
C LEU A 7 59.78 -2.77 -2.04
N THR A 8 59.25 -3.69 -1.22
CA THR A 8 58.09 -4.51 -1.52
C THR A 8 56.84 -3.72 -1.12
N ALA A 9 56.05 -3.28 -2.12
CA ALA A 9 54.75 -2.69 -1.93
C ALA A 9 53.72 -3.81 -1.80
N ALA A 10 53.14 -4.00 -0.61
CA ALA A 10 52.00 -4.87 -0.38
C ALA A 10 50.73 -4.10 -0.79
N ALA A 11 50.16 -4.43 -1.93
CA ALA A 11 48.84 -3.95 -2.34
C ALA A 11 47.75 -4.74 -1.60
N GLY A 12 47.17 -4.15 -0.56
CA GLY A 12 46.01 -4.69 0.13
C GLY A 12 44.76 -4.55 -0.75
N LEU A 13 44.21 -5.68 -1.19
CA LEU A 13 42.93 -5.77 -1.88
C LEU A 13 41.82 -5.53 -0.82
N LEU A 14 41.28 -4.32 -0.74
CA LEU A 14 40.02 -4.04 -0.04
C LEU A 14 38.89 -4.59 -0.90
N VAL A 15 38.41 -5.79 -0.60
CA VAL A 15 37.17 -6.31 -1.11
C VAL A 15 36.05 -5.55 -0.35
N THR A 16 35.50 -4.51 -0.98
CA THR A 16 34.26 -3.91 -0.54
C THR A 16 33.16 -4.92 -0.82
N LEU A 17 32.67 -5.61 0.22
CA LEU A 17 31.36 -6.26 0.16
C LEU A 17 30.34 -5.15 -0.06
N ALA A 18 29.91 -4.97 -1.31
CA ALA A 18 28.68 -4.26 -1.61
C ALA A 18 27.55 -5.12 -1.00
N ALA A 19 27.10 -4.74 0.18
CA ALA A 19 25.83 -5.21 0.69
C ALA A 19 24.79 -4.78 -0.35
N CYS A 20 24.19 -5.75 -1.06
CA CYS A 20 22.98 -5.51 -1.83
C CYS A 20 21.89 -5.21 -0.81
N SER A 21 21.77 -3.96 -0.38
CA SER A 21 20.54 -3.48 0.22
C SER A 21 19.49 -3.54 -0.89
N THR A 22 18.43 -4.31 -0.69
CA THR A 22 17.24 -4.24 -1.53
C THR A 22 16.64 -2.86 -1.28
N SER A 23 17.06 -1.90 -2.10
CA SER A 23 16.58 -0.53 -2.00
C SER A 23 15.07 -0.53 -2.20
N ALA A 24 14.35 0.23 -1.37
CA ALA A 24 12.98 0.59 -1.64
C ALA A 24 12.84 1.04 -3.11
N PRO A 25 11.69 0.82 -3.76
CA PRO A 25 11.53 1.11 -5.18
C PRO A 25 11.90 2.56 -5.48
N THR A 26 13.06 2.77 -6.09
CA THR A 26 13.49 4.04 -6.63
C THR A 26 12.91 4.15 -8.04
N GLY A 27 11.64 4.54 -8.14
CA GLY A 27 11.01 4.86 -9.41
C GLY A 27 11.48 6.24 -9.91
N ALA A 28 11.52 6.42 -11.23
CA ALA A 28 11.57 7.78 -11.78
C ALA A 28 10.22 8.44 -11.48
N CYS A 29 10.24 9.62 -10.86
CA CYS A 29 9.05 10.43 -10.67
C CYS A 29 8.55 10.96 -12.02
N ASP A 30 7.28 10.72 -12.31
CA ASP A 30 6.58 11.31 -13.44
C ASP A 30 5.34 12.05 -12.91
N PRO A 31 5.51 13.30 -12.41
CA PRO A 31 4.40 14.04 -11.83
C PRO A 31 3.34 14.27 -12.91
N GLY A 32 2.28 13.45 -12.86
CA GLY A 32 1.20 13.51 -13.83
C GLY A 32 0.35 14.79 -13.73
N ILE A 33 0.35 15.43 -12.57
CA ILE A 33 -0.38 16.66 -12.26
C ILE A 33 0.61 17.72 -11.79
N SER A 34 0.61 18.85 -12.50
CA SER A 34 1.45 20.01 -12.21
C SER A 34 0.69 21.11 -11.46
N SER A 35 1.45 22.08 -10.94
CA SER A 35 0.91 23.33 -10.45
C SER A 35 0.25 24.10 -11.59
N GLY A 36 -0.86 24.77 -11.29
CA GLY A 36 -1.57 25.64 -12.19
C GLY A 36 -2.05 26.90 -11.50
N ASP A 37 -2.81 27.74 -12.24
CA ASP A 37 -3.24 29.04 -11.77
C ASP A 37 -4.17 28.94 -10.55
N ALA A 38 -5.06 27.93 -10.51
CA ALA A 38 -5.94 27.72 -9.37
C ALA A 38 -5.18 27.21 -8.16
N SER A 39 -4.44 26.09 -8.27
CA SER A 39 -3.77 25.47 -7.14
C SER A 39 -2.66 26.33 -6.52
N SER A 40 -2.01 27.17 -7.30
CA SER A 40 -0.92 28.06 -6.84
C SER A 40 -1.39 29.23 -5.96
N THR A 41 -2.68 29.58 -6.02
CA THR A 41 -3.26 30.65 -5.19
C THR A 41 -3.73 30.15 -3.83
N ILE A 42 -3.78 28.83 -3.62
CA ILE A 42 -4.25 28.23 -2.38
C ILE A 42 -3.12 28.28 -1.34
N THR A 43 -3.41 28.85 -0.20
CA THR A 43 -2.56 28.78 0.98
C THR A 43 -3.27 27.95 2.05
N ALA A 44 -2.53 27.19 2.85
CA ALA A 44 -3.10 26.38 3.91
C ALA A 44 -2.24 26.49 5.16
N LYS A 45 -2.76 27.16 6.17
CA LYS A 45 -2.09 27.44 7.45
C LYS A 45 -2.44 26.38 8.48
N GLY A 46 -1.59 26.22 9.49
CA GLY A 46 -1.76 25.27 10.57
C GLY A 46 -0.60 24.30 10.68
N THR A 47 -0.51 23.60 11.78
CA THR A 47 0.50 22.57 12.03
C THR A 47 0.29 21.41 11.06
N PHE A 48 1.38 20.79 10.58
CA PHE A 48 1.30 19.57 9.79
C PHE A 48 0.58 18.46 10.59
N SER A 49 -0.21 17.66 9.90
CA SER A 49 -1.09 16.63 10.49
C SER A 49 -2.09 17.18 11.51
N ALA A 50 -2.53 18.43 11.29
CA ALA A 50 -3.70 19.02 11.96
C ALA A 50 -4.56 19.72 10.91
N GLU A 51 -5.88 19.75 11.13
CA GLU A 51 -6.82 20.35 10.20
C GLU A 51 -6.36 21.76 9.76
N PRO A 52 -6.05 21.95 8.46
CA PRO A 52 -5.56 23.22 7.96
C PRO A 52 -6.70 24.23 7.80
N ASN A 53 -6.34 25.50 7.92
CA ASN A 53 -7.19 26.60 7.43
C ASN A 53 -6.71 27.00 6.03
N ALA A 54 -7.48 26.68 4.99
CA ALA A 54 -7.18 27.08 3.62
C ALA A 54 -7.75 28.45 3.30
N GLU A 55 -6.96 29.27 2.61
CA GLU A 55 -7.37 30.59 2.09
C GLU A 55 -7.04 30.62 0.59
N PHE A 56 -8.01 31.02 -0.24
CA PHE A 56 -7.89 31.16 -1.69
C PHE A 56 -8.91 32.19 -2.23
N PRO A 57 -8.70 32.76 -3.43
CA PRO A 57 -9.68 33.63 -4.07
C PRO A 57 -10.99 32.89 -4.35
N THR A 58 -12.12 33.53 -4.08
CA THR A 58 -13.46 32.99 -4.36
C THR A 58 -14.20 33.89 -5.35
N PRO A 59 -14.86 33.34 -6.39
CA PRO A 59 -14.88 31.90 -6.72
C PRO A 59 -13.56 31.45 -7.33
N LEU A 60 -13.05 30.27 -6.92
CA LEU A 60 -11.93 29.60 -7.56
C LEU A 60 -12.46 28.75 -8.71
N VAL A 61 -11.78 28.81 -9.87
CA VAL A 61 -12.16 28.05 -11.05
C VAL A 61 -10.99 27.18 -11.51
N ALA A 62 -11.20 25.87 -11.49
CA ALA A 62 -10.32 24.89 -12.10
C ALA A 62 -11.09 24.08 -13.15
N THR A 63 -10.50 23.88 -14.33
CA THR A 63 -11.10 23.07 -15.41
C THR A 63 -10.47 21.69 -15.52
N THR A 64 -9.33 21.50 -14.89
CA THR A 64 -8.56 20.28 -14.79
C THR A 64 -8.01 20.20 -13.36
N VAL A 65 -7.57 19.01 -12.96
CA VAL A 65 -6.88 18.87 -11.67
C VAL A 65 -5.52 19.57 -11.73
N GLU A 66 -5.25 20.38 -10.72
CA GLU A 66 -3.98 21.06 -10.49
C GLU A 66 -3.51 20.80 -9.06
N ALA A 67 -2.20 20.68 -8.86
CA ALA A 67 -1.64 20.38 -7.54
C ALA A 67 -0.37 21.17 -7.26
N SER A 68 -0.37 21.93 -6.17
CA SER A 68 0.76 22.74 -5.71
C SER A 68 1.22 22.32 -4.32
N ALA A 69 2.53 22.24 -4.10
CA ALA A 69 3.06 22.07 -2.76
C ALA A 69 2.87 23.36 -1.96
N VAL A 70 2.17 23.27 -0.83
CA VAL A 70 2.09 24.35 0.18
C VAL A 70 3.35 24.32 1.04
N THR A 71 3.70 23.12 1.52
CA THR A 71 4.97 22.83 2.16
C THR A 71 5.55 21.54 1.62
N THR A 72 6.87 21.43 1.55
CA THR A 72 7.54 20.21 1.10
C THR A 72 8.15 19.53 2.31
N GLY A 73 7.82 18.26 2.51
CA GLY A 73 8.43 17.39 3.51
C GLY A 73 9.78 16.84 3.02
N ASP A 74 10.51 16.24 3.93
CA ASP A 74 11.84 15.63 3.72
C ASP A 74 11.85 14.10 3.86
N GLY A 75 10.66 13.50 4.05
CA GLY A 75 10.51 12.06 4.17
C GLY A 75 10.56 11.30 2.83
N ALA A 76 10.10 10.06 2.84
CA ALA A 76 10.10 9.19 1.67
C ALA A 76 9.25 9.77 0.52
N THR A 77 9.71 9.56 -0.72
CA THR A 77 8.96 10.00 -1.92
C THR A 77 7.89 8.97 -2.27
N VAL A 78 6.70 9.46 -2.59
CA VAL A 78 5.59 8.65 -3.11
C VAL A 78 5.82 8.40 -4.60
N PHE A 79 6.02 7.14 -4.99
CA PHE A 79 6.17 6.75 -6.39
C PHE A 79 4.87 6.17 -6.95
N GLY A 80 4.71 6.22 -8.27
CA GLY A 80 3.57 5.61 -8.95
C GLY A 80 3.40 4.13 -8.60
N GLY A 81 2.17 3.74 -8.27
CA GLY A 81 1.80 2.40 -7.83
C GLY A 81 1.91 2.15 -6.32
N GLN A 82 2.54 3.03 -5.56
CA GLN A 82 2.49 3.04 -4.09
C GLN A 82 1.21 3.71 -3.60
N TYR A 83 0.98 3.67 -2.30
CA TYR A 83 -0.11 4.40 -1.66
C TYR A 83 0.48 5.50 -0.76
N ALA A 84 -0.02 6.72 -0.95
CA ALA A 84 0.17 7.78 0.05
C ALA A 84 -0.86 7.56 1.15
N GLU A 85 -0.42 7.49 2.38
CA GLU A 85 -1.28 7.64 3.55
C GLU A 85 -1.41 9.14 3.84
N ALA A 86 -2.63 9.65 3.85
CA ALA A 86 -2.85 11.08 3.91
C ALA A 86 -4.06 11.48 4.76
N GLN A 87 -3.93 12.60 5.44
CA GLN A 87 -5.08 13.36 5.96
C GLN A 87 -5.55 14.32 4.88
N VAL A 88 -6.84 14.61 4.83
CA VAL A 88 -7.40 15.53 3.84
C VAL A 88 -8.47 16.43 4.42
N THR A 89 -8.52 17.67 3.96
CA THR A 89 -9.62 18.61 4.19
C THR A 89 -10.18 19.07 2.84
N LEU A 90 -11.49 19.12 2.72
CA LEU A 90 -12.24 19.50 1.53
C LEU A 90 -12.97 20.82 1.74
N TYR A 91 -12.84 21.72 0.76
CA TYR A 91 -13.53 23.01 0.72
C TYR A 91 -14.30 23.19 -0.59
N ASP A 92 -15.36 23.96 -0.54
CA ASP A 92 -16.08 24.45 -1.72
C ASP A 92 -15.26 25.57 -2.40
N GLY A 93 -14.95 25.41 -3.67
CA GLY A 93 -14.13 26.37 -4.41
C GLY A 93 -14.88 27.67 -4.77
N GLU A 94 -16.22 27.66 -4.81
CA GLU A 94 -17.02 28.84 -5.13
C GLU A 94 -17.14 29.77 -3.92
N THR A 95 -17.35 29.20 -2.73
CA THR A 95 -17.63 29.96 -1.50
C THR A 95 -16.45 30.03 -0.54
N GLY A 96 -15.50 29.09 -0.62
CA GLY A 96 -14.42 28.90 0.35
C GLY A 96 -14.89 28.19 1.62
N GLU A 97 -16.12 27.67 1.65
CA GLU A 97 -16.66 27.00 2.83
C GLU A 97 -16.01 25.65 3.05
N TYR A 98 -15.69 25.35 4.31
CA TYR A 98 -15.29 24.02 4.75
C TYR A 98 -16.45 23.03 4.56
N LEU A 99 -16.15 21.87 3.97
CA LEU A 99 -17.15 20.82 3.75
C LEU A 99 -16.96 19.62 4.67
N THR A 100 -15.75 19.08 4.72
CA THR A 100 -15.42 17.91 5.54
C THR A 100 -13.90 17.72 5.66
N SER A 101 -13.47 16.92 6.61
CA SER A 101 -12.09 16.47 6.75
C SER A 101 -12.00 15.06 7.32
N THR A 102 -10.83 14.46 7.21
CA THR A 102 -10.43 13.33 8.06
C THR A 102 -10.29 13.80 9.51
N THR A 103 -10.17 12.87 10.46
CA THR A 103 -10.12 13.22 11.89
C THR A 103 -8.78 13.80 12.33
N TYR A 104 -7.77 13.78 11.46
CA TYR A 104 -6.40 14.24 11.76
C TYR A 104 -5.78 13.56 12.98
N ASP A 105 -6.18 12.33 13.26
CA ASP A 105 -5.54 11.44 14.22
C ASP A 105 -4.88 10.25 13.48
N PRO A 106 -4.04 9.45 14.14
CA PRO A 106 -3.35 8.34 13.48
C PRO A 106 -4.28 7.32 12.80
N THR A 107 -5.54 7.20 13.24
CA THR A 107 -6.52 6.27 12.68
C THR A 107 -7.39 6.90 11.59
N GLY A 108 -7.31 8.21 11.41
CA GLY A 108 -8.14 8.96 10.48
C GLY A 108 -7.55 9.13 9.08
N ALA A 109 -6.27 8.83 8.91
CA ALA A 109 -5.64 8.86 7.60
C ALA A 109 -6.20 7.75 6.70
N PHE A 110 -6.21 8.00 5.40
CA PHE A 110 -6.62 6.99 4.43
C PHE A 110 -5.60 6.85 3.30
N THR A 111 -5.62 5.70 2.65
CA THR A 111 -4.68 5.38 1.58
C THR A 111 -5.18 5.89 0.24
N VAL A 112 -4.32 6.61 -0.48
CA VAL A 112 -4.55 7.06 -1.86
C VAL A 112 -3.50 6.41 -2.75
N ARG A 113 -3.93 5.56 -3.67
CA ARG A 113 -3.00 5.00 -4.65
C ARG A 113 -2.44 6.11 -5.54
N ALA A 114 -1.11 6.18 -5.65
CA ALA A 114 -0.44 7.19 -6.47
C ALA A 114 -0.21 6.72 -7.91
N GLY A 115 -0.12 7.67 -8.82
CA GLY A 115 0.32 7.43 -10.18
C GLY A 115 -0.78 7.19 -11.22
N LYS A 116 -0.35 6.88 -12.43
CA LYS A 116 -1.23 6.65 -13.59
C LYS A 116 -2.16 5.47 -13.34
N GLY A 117 -3.46 5.66 -13.62
CA GLY A 117 -4.50 4.67 -13.37
C GLY A 117 -5.13 4.72 -11.96
N ALA A 118 -4.63 5.58 -11.10
CA ALA A 118 -5.18 5.81 -9.76
C ALA A 118 -6.16 7.02 -9.69
N GLY A 119 -6.62 7.49 -10.83
CA GLY A 119 -7.40 8.72 -10.92
C GLY A 119 -6.53 9.98 -10.79
N ASN A 120 -7.13 11.15 -11.03
CA ASN A 120 -6.40 12.41 -11.06
C ASN A 120 -5.86 12.80 -9.68
N LEU A 121 -6.59 12.51 -8.60
CA LEU A 121 -6.13 12.82 -7.24
C LEU A 121 -4.92 11.98 -6.84
N GLY A 122 -4.88 10.70 -7.21
CA GLY A 122 -3.71 9.86 -6.98
C GLY A 122 -2.48 10.33 -7.77
N GLN A 123 -2.68 10.84 -8.98
CA GLN A 123 -1.59 11.45 -9.76
C GLN A 123 -1.08 12.75 -9.14
N ALA A 124 -1.93 13.51 -8.43
CA ALA A 124 -1.53 14.75 -7.75
C ALA A 124 -0.58 14.50 -6.57
N LEU A 125 -0.61 13.30 -5.99
CA LEU A 125 0.25 12.91 -4.86
C LEU A 125 1.55 12.21 -5.31
N GLU A 126 1.65 11.78 -6.57
CA GLU A 126 2.89 11.20 -7.10
C GLU A 126 4.04 12.22 -7.07
N CYS A 127 5.24 11.77 -6.74
CA CYS A 127 6.44 12.58 -6.54
C CYS A 127 6.40 13.55 -5.35
N ARG A 128 5.39 13.49 -4.51
CA ARG A 128 5.38 14.22 -3.25
C ARG A 128 6.12 13.41 -2.18
N THR A 129 6.59 14.09 -1.16
CA THR A 129 7.32 13.46 -0.05
C THR A 129 6.46 13.43 1.21
N VAL A 130 6.65 12.42 2.04
CA VAL A 130 6.09 12.37 3.40
C VAL A 130 6.49 13.63 4.16
N GLY A 131 5.56 14.22 4.91
CA GLY A 131 5.70 15.52 5.54
C GLY A 131 5.24 16.69 4.67
N SER A 132 4.86 16.45 3.41
CA SER A 132 4.34 17.50 2.52
C SER A 132 2.87 17.81 2.79
N ARG A 133 2.53 19.11 2.71
CA ARG A 133 1.15 19.58 2.54
C ARG A 133 0.95 19.98 1.09
N VAL A 134 -0.08 19.42 0.45
CA VAL A 134 -0.37 19.60 -0.98
C VAL A 134 -1.77 20.18 -1.14
N ALA A 135 -1.89 21.32 -1.83
CA ALA A 135 -3.16 21.87 -2.23
C ALA A 135 -3.54 21.40 -3.63
N VAL A 136 -4.74 20.88 -3.78
CA VAL A 136 -5.27 20.38 -5.04
C VAL A 136 -6.55 21.14 -5.37
N ALA A 137 -6.64 21.69 -6.57
CA ALA A 137 -7.88 22.20 -7.14
C ALA A 137 -8.40 21.18 -8.17
N ALA A 138 -9.64 20.73 -8.00
CA ALA A 138 -10.24 19.67 -8.80
C ALA A 138 -11.71 19.95 -9.10
N THR A 139 -12.27 19.33 -10.14
CA THR A 139 -13.71 19.42 -10.42
C THR A 139 -14.47 18.37 -9.63
N GLY A 140 -15.79 18.55 -9.42
CA GLY A 140 -16.61 17.54 -8.74
C GLY A 140 -16.56 16.16 -9.41
N SER A 141 -16.41 16.12 -10.74
CA SER A 141 -16.26 14.84 -11.45
C SER A 141 -14.94 14.12 -11.16
N ASP A 142 -13.88 14.84 -10.77
CA ASP A 142 -12.60 14.25 -10.39
C ASP A 142 -12.64 13.61 -8.99
N LEU A 143 -13.63 14.00 -8.18
CA LEU A 143 -13.84 13.49 -6.83
C LEU A 143 -14.71 12.25 -6.77
N TYR A 144 -15.40 11.89 -7.85
CA TYR A 144 -16.26 10.70 -7.84
C TYR A 144 -15.45 9.41 -7.61
N GLY A 145 -15.88 8.64 -6.62
CA GLY A 145 -15.20 7.44 -6.14
C GLY A 145 -14.10 7.70 -5.10
N PHE A 146 -13.63 8.94 -4.98
CA PHE A 146 -12.64 9.29 -3.96
C PHE A 146 -13.30 9.34 -2.58
N ALA A 147 -12.70 8.68 -1.59
CA ALA A 147 -13.20 8.63 -0.20
C ALA A 147 -14.71 8.32 -0.08
N GLY A 148 -15.26 7.51 -1.00
CA GLY A 148 -16.67 7.13 -1.00
C GLY A 148 -17.62 8.19 -1.57
N ILE A 149 -17.12 9.28 -2.16
CA ILE A 149 -17.95 10.28 -2.85
C ILE A 149 -18.67 9.61 -4.02
N ALA A 150 -20.00 9.51 -3.92
CA ALA A 150 -20.80 8.85 -4.93
C ALA A 150 -20.80 9.66 -6.24
N LYS A 151 -20.96 8.95 -7.37
CA LYS A 151 -21.17 9.60 -8.66
C LYS A 151 -22.39 10.53 -8.58
N ASP A 152 -22.25 11.71 -9.14
CA ASP A 152 -23.31 12.74 -9.20
C ASP A 152 -23.78 13.30 -7.84
N SER A 153 -23.08 12.99 -6.73
CA SER A 153 -23.34 13.57 -5.41
C SER A 153 -22.87 15.02 -5.29
N LEU A 154 -21.92 15.42 -6.15
CA LEU A 154 -21.38 16.76 -6.26
C LEU A 154 -21.63 17.31 -7.67
N PRO A 155 -21.86 18.63 -7.83
CA PRO A 155 -21.90 19.28 -9.15
C PRO A 155 -20.63 19.00 -9.93
N ALA A 156 -20.73 18.28 -11.06
CA ALA A 156 -19.60 17.74 -11.81
C ALA A 156 -18.57 18.79 -12.23
N LYS A 157 -19.00 20.04 -12.52
CA LYS A 157 -18.14 21.13 -13.01
C LYS A 157 -17.80 22.16 -11.92
N ALA A 158 -18.34 22.02 -10.71
CA ALA A 158 -17.95 22.88 -9.60
C ALA A 158 -16.50 22.60 -9.21
N THR A 159 -15.78 23.62 -8.80
CA THR A 159 -14.41 23.49 -8.30
C THR A 159 -14.44 23.17 -6.80
N TYR A 160 -13.57 22.24 -6.39
CA TYR A 160 -13.32 21.90 -5.01
C TYR A 160 -11.84 22.05 -4.71
N VAL A 161 -11.52 22.42 -3.48
CA VAL A 161 -10.15 22.50 -2.98
C VAL A 161 -9.93 21.39 -1.95
N LEU A 162 -8.91 20.58 -2.18
CA LEU A 162 -8.45 19.57 -1.23
C LEU A 162 -7.07 19.98 -0.70
N VAL A 163 -6.88 19.85 0.61
CA VAL A 163 -5.58 20.00 1.23
C VAL A 163 -5.17 18.66 1.81
N PHE A 164 -4.12 18.05 1.27
CA PHE A 164 -3.57 16.79 1.74
C PHE A 164 -2.35 17.02 2.60
N ASP A 165 -2.27 16.34 3.73
CA ASP A 165 -1.05 16.14 4.50
C ASP A 165 -0.61 14.69 4.30
N ILE A 166 0.52 14.46 3.64
CA ILE A 166 1.05 13.11 3.38
C ILE A 166 1.81 12.65 4.62
N VAL A 167 1.24 11.70 5.35
CA VAL A 167 1.78 11.25 6.65
C VAL A 167 2.69 10.04 6.51
N ASP A 168 2.42 9.16 5.52
CA ASP A 168 3.28 8.00 5.24
C ASP A 168 3.16 7.54 3.78
N VAL A 169 4.01 6.59 3.38
CA VAL A 169 3.98 5.93 2.08
C VAL A 169 4.05 4.41 2.25
N ILE A 170 3.06 3.72 1.69
CA ILE A 170 2.89 2.29 1.77
C ILE A 170 3.27 1.66 0.42
N LEU A 171 3.93 0.51 0.44
CA LEU A 171 4.29 -0.22 -0.77
C LEU A 171 3.03 -0.59 -1.58
N GLY A 172 3.14 -0.54 -2.91
CA GLY A 172 2.04 -0.97 -3.79
C GLY A 172 2.04 -2.47 -4.07
N LYS A 173 3.15 -3.15 -3.80
CA LYS A 173 3.34 -4.60 -3.97
C LYS A 173 4.60 -5.06 -3.27
N ALA A 174 4.75 -6.35 -3.07
CA ALA A 174 6.00 -6.95 -2.64
C ALA A 174 7.13 -6.74 -3.67
N HIS A 175 8.33 -6.40 -3.20
CA HIS A 175 9.50 -6.08 -4.01
C HIS A 175 10.75 -6.91 -3.64
N GLY A 176 10.63 -7.82 -2.68
CA GLY A 176 11.73 -8.67 -2.23
C GLY A 176 12.35 -9.51 -3.35
N VAL A 177 13.50 -10.11 -3.06
CA VAL A 177 14.22 -11.00 -3.97
C VAL A 177 13.44 -12.31 -4.13
N ASP A 178 13.25 -12.75 -5.37
CA ASP A 178 12.55 -14.00 -5.67
C ASP A 178 13.24 -15.21 -5.02
N GLN A 179 12.45 -16.08 -4.42
CA GLN A 179 12.91 -17.30 -3.77
C GLN A 179 12.65 -18.52 -4.64
N VAL A 180 13.40 -19.59 -4.39
CA VAL A 180 13.24 -20.84 -5.13
C VAL A 180 11.89 -21.48 -4.80
N PRO A 181 11.07 -21.83 -5.81
CA PRO A 181 9.79 -22.51 -5.59
C PRO A 181 9.95 -23.84 -4.83
N GLN A 182 9.03 -24.11 -3.90
CA GLN A 182 9.01 -25.35 -3.14
C GLN A 182 8.11 -26.39 -3.84
N GLN A 183 8.60 -27.63 -3.97
CA GLN A 183 7.81 -28.72 -4.58
C GLN A 183 6.58 -29.08 -3.73
N GLY A 184 5.50 -29.42 -4.40
CA GLY A 184 4.23 -29.83 -3.76
C GLY A 184 3.41 -28.64 -3.19
N LEU A 185 3.83 -27.40 -3.48
CA LEU A 185 3.05 -26.20 -3.18
C LEU A 185 2.47 -25.60 -4.47
N PRO A 186 1.41 -24.79 -4.37
CA PRO A 186 0.90 -24.03 -5.49
C PRO A 186 1.97 -23.18 -6.15
N SER A 187 1.95 -23.13 -7.48
CA SER A 187 2.80 -22.20 -8.23
C SER A 187 2.13 -20.85 -8.34
N VAL A 188 2.93 -19.78 -8.17
CA VAL A 188 2.46 -18.40 -8.21
C VAL A 188 3.21 -17.65 -9.29
N VAL A 189 2.47 -16.93 -10.12
CA VAL A 189 3.01 -15.95 -11.08
C VAL A 189 2.40 -14.59 -10.77
N THR A 190 3.17 -13.52 -10.94
CA THR A 190 2.68 -12.17 -10.69
C THR A 190 2.77 -11.31 -11.95
N THR A 191 1.77 -10.46 -12.17
CA THR A 191 1.84 -9.43 -13.21
C THR A 191 2.90 -8.38 -12.85
N PRO A 192 3.30 -7.51 -13.80
CA PRO A 192 4.17 -6.38 -13.49
C PRO A 192 3.60 -5.44 -12.40
N GLN A 193 2.26 -5.40 -12.24
CA GLN A 193 1.58 -4.62 -11.21
C GLN A 193 1.55 -5.33 -9.84
N GLY A 194 1.98 -6.60 -9.78
CA GLY A 194 2.02 -7.39 -8.55
C GLY A 194 0.84 -8.35 -8.37
N VAL A 195 -0.18 -8.29 -9.23
CA VAL A 195 -1.38 -9.15 -9.11
C VAL A 195 -0.99 -10.62 -9.24
N PRO A 196 -1.23 -11.46 -8.22
CA PRO A 196 -0.87 -12.86 -8.26
C PRO A 196 -1.89 -13.71 -9.02
N GLY A 197 -1.39 -14.69 -9.76
CA GLY A 197 -2.16 -15.81 -10.26
C GLY A 197 -1.65 -17.11 -9.63
N VAL A 198 -2.56 -17.96 -9.16
CA VAL A 198 -2.25 -19.21 -8.46
C VAL A 198 -2.65 -20.42 -9.30
N THR A 199 -1.77 -21.40 -9.40
CA THR A 199 -2.09 -22.73 -9.94
C THR A 199 -1.88 -23.77 -8.85
N VAL A 200 -2.96 -24.38 -8.40
CA VAL A 200 -2.97 -25.42 -7.37
C VAL A 200 -2.60 -26.76 -7.99
N PRO A 201 -1.74 -27.58 -7.35
CA PRO A 201 -1.47 -28.96 -7.79
C PRO A 201 -2.72 -29.83 -7.82
N SER A 202 -2.69 -30.91 -8.62
CA SER A 202 -3.80 -31.88 -8.70
C SER A 202 -3.79 -32.89 -7.56
N GLU A 203 -2.71 -32.91 -6.78
CA GLU A 203 -2.54 -33.80 -5.62
C GLU A 203 -3.39 -33.29 -4.45
N ASP A 204 -3.63 -34.17 -3.48
CA ASP A 204 -4.32 -33.82 -2.24
C ASP A 204 -3.59 -32.69 -1.49
N PRO A 205 -4.33 -31.80 -0.82
CA PRO A 205 -3.72 -30.74 -0.02
C PRO A 205 -2.89 -31.31 1.13
N PRO A 206 -1.83 -30.60 1.55
CA PRO A 206 -1.04 -31.01 2.69
C PRO A 206 -1.89 -30.97 3.98
N ALA A 207 -1.73 -32.01 4.83
CA ALA A 207 -2.46 -32.11 6.10
C ALA A 207 -2.03 -31.06 7.15
N GLY A 208 -0.85 -30.47 7.01
CA GLY A 208 -0.27 -29.47 7.91
C GLY A 208 -0.11 -28.11 7.24
N LEU A 209 -0.01 -27.07 8.07
CA LEU A 209 0.31 -25.72 7.63
C LEU A 209 1.60 -25.71 6.79
N ARG A 210 1.57 -25.07 5.63
CA ARG A 210 2.75 -24.87 4.79
C ARG A 210 2.91 -23.38 4.50
N VAL A 211 4.13 -22.90 4.65
CA VAL A 211 4.51 -21.51 4.42
C VAL A 211 5.72 -21.48 3.50
N ALA A 212 5.65 -20.68 2.45
CA ALA A 212 6.78 -20.43 1.56
C ALA A 212 6.93 -18.94 1.31
N VAL A 213 8.11 -18.41 1.55
CA VAL A 213 8.45 -17.05 1.12
C VAL A 213 8.69 -17.10 -0.37
N LEU A 214 7.93 -16.35 -1.15
CA LEU A 214 8.08 -16.23 -2.62
C LEU A 214 9.02 -15.10 -2.99
N LYS A 215 8.94 -13.99 -2.24
CA LYS A 215 9.86 -12.84 -2.33
C LYS A 215 10.33 -12.48 -0.93
N GLN A 216 11.64 -12.42 -0.73
CA GLN A 216 12.24 -12.06 0.56
C GLN A 216 12.73 -10.62 0.52
N ALA A 217 12.17 -9.78 1.36
CA ALA A 217 12.62 -8.40 1.58
C ALA A 217 13.38 -8.27 2.91
N ASP A 218 13.86 -7.06 3.18
CA ASP A 218 14.65 -6.68 4.37
C ASP A 218 14.00 -5.56 5.21
N GLY A 219 12.72 -5.24 4.94
CA GLY A 219 11.96 -4.26 5.73
C GLY A 219 11.74 -4.66 7.19
N ALA A 220 10.91 -3.90 7.89
CA ALA A 220 10.57 -4.14 9.29
C ALA A 220 10.07 -5.57 9.51
N THR A 221 10.48 -6.19 10.62
CA THR A 221 10.04 -7.54 10.98
C THR A 221 8.74 -7.46 11.74
N LEU A 222 7.76 -8.23 11.31
CA LEU A 222 6.43 -8.27 11.92
C LEU A 222 6.43 -8.99 13.26
N ALA A 223 5.74 -8.42 14.25
CA ALA A 223 5.50 -9.00 15.57
C ALA A 223 4.00 -9.33 15.77
N GLU A 224 3.72 -10.21 16.70
CA GLU A 224 2.34 -10.41 17.16
C GLU A 224 1.81 -9.12 17.80
N GLY A 225 0.59 -8.74 17.43
CA GLY A 225 -0.05 -7.48 17.82
C GLY A 225 0.04 -6.37 16.78
N ASP A 226 0.97 -6.45 15.83
CA ASP A 226 1.06 -5.47 14.75
C ASP A 226 -0.21 -5.47 13.89
N SER A 227 -0.58 -4.32 13.38
CA SER A 227 -1.50 -4.16 12.25
C SER A 227 -0.68 -3.86 11.00
N ILE A 228 -1.00 -4.51 9.89
CA ILE A 228 -0.24 -4.37 8.65
C ILE A 228 -1.15 -4.04 7.47
N TYR A 229 -0.64 -3.27 6.53
CA TYR A 229 -1.23 -3.17 5.20
C TYR A 229 -0.81 -4.37 4.36
N ALA A 230 -1.77 -5.08 3.79
CA ALA A 230 -1.51 -6.25 2.95
C ALA A 230 -2.38 -6.28 1.71
N HIS A 231 -1.79 -6.68 0.59
CA HIS A 231 -2.55 -7.23 -0.53
C HIS A 231 -2.55 -8.75 -0.43
N TYR A 232 -3.68 -9.36 -0.73
CA TYR A 232 -3.73 -10.81 -0.79
C TYR A 232 -4.71 -11.35 -1.82
N LEU A 233 -4.40 -12.54 -2.30
CA LEU A 233 -5.31 -13.42 -3.02
C LEU A 233 -5.55 -14.66 -2.15
N ARG A 234 -6.84 -15.02 -1.93
CA ARG A 234 -7.26 -16.27 -1.31
C ARG A 234 -7.99 -17.12 -2.32
N VAL A 235 -7.65 -18.39 -2.42
CA VAL A 235 -8.38 -19.39 -3.22
C VAL A 235 -8.59 -20.67 -2.42
N ASP A 236 -9.59 -21.46 -2.79
CA ASP A 236 -9.80 -22.80 -2.28
C ASP A 236 -8.91 -23.81 -3.02
N TRP A 237 -8.27 -24.73 -2.33
CA TRP A 237 -7.44 -25.77 -2.96
C TRP A 237 -8.24 -26.66 -3.89
N SER A 238 -9.45 -27.06 -3.51
CA SER A 238 -10.32 -27.95 -4.28
C SER A 238 -11.01 -27.28 -5.45
N ASP A 239 -11.28 -25.97 -5.35
CA ASP A 239 -11.91 -25.16 -6.39
C ASP A 239 -11.25 -23.77 -6.52
N PRO A 240 -10.03 -23.71 -7.06
CA PRO A 240 -9.26 -22.46 -7.12
C PRO A 240 -9.86 -21.42 -8.09
N LYS A 241 -10.90 -21.78 -8.84
CA LYS A 241 -11.62 -20.88 -9.75
C LYS A 241 -12.97 -20.41 -9.21
N SER A 242 -13.35 -20.86 -8.02
CA SER A 242 -14.59 -20.45 -7.38
C SER A 242 -14.58 -18.95 -7.09
N THR A 243 -15.51 -18.21 -7.68
CA THR A 243 -15.67 -16.77 -7.38
C THR A 243 -16.32 -16.50 -6.03
N ILE A 244 -16.81 -17.55 -5.36
CA ILE A 244 -17.45 -17.45 -4.03
C ILE A 244 -16.40 -17.54 -2.94
N SER A 245 -15.48 -18.52 -3.02
CA SER A 245 -14.41 -18.71 -2.04
C SER A 245 -13.16 -17.86 -2.32
N GLN A 246 -13.01 -17.39 -3.58
CA GLN A 246 -11.93 -16.50 -3.96
C GLN A 246 -12.17 -15.10 -3.39
N LYS A 247 -11.12 -14.51 -2.82
CA LYS A 247 -11.07 -13.10 -2.45
C LYS A 247 -9.74 -12.51 -2.89
N SER A 248 -9.79 -11.36 -3.51
CA SER A 248 -8.62 -10.61 -3.95
C SER A 248 -8.76 -9.16 -3.53
N THR A 249 -7.74 -8.60 -2.91
CA THR A 249 -7.67 -7.15 -2.64
C THR A 249 -7.13 -6.37 -3.83
N TRP A 250 -6.69 -7.07 -4.88
CA TRP A 250 -6.26 -6.49 -6.14
C TRP A 250 -7.42 -6.10 -7.07
N ASP A 251 -8.62 -6.63 -6.78
CA ASP A 251 -9.86 -6.27 -7.43
C ASP A 251 -10.42 -4.97 -6.82
N ASP A 252 -11.44 -4.36 -7.41
CA ASP A 252 -12.18 -3.20 -6.87
C ASP A 252 -11.30 -2.04 -6.37
N PHE A 253 -10.54 -1.44 -7.29
CA PHE A 253 -9.65 -0.29 -7.03
C PHE A 253 -8.30 -0.63 -6.36
N GLY A 254 -8.07 -1.87 -5.97
CA GLY A 254 -6.76 -2.34 -5.52
C GLY A 254 -6.26 -1.69 -4.24
N ASN A 255 -7.14 -1.44 -3.27
CA ASN A 255 -6.71 -0.96 -1.95
C ASN A 255 -6.24 -2.13 -1.08
N PRO A 256 -5.12 -1.97 -0.34
CA PRO A 256 -4.70 -2.95 0.63
C PRO A 256 -5.71 -3.02 1.79
N GLU A 257 -5.83 -4.19 2.39
CA GLU A 257 -6.56 -4.37 3.63
C GLU A 257 -5.63 -4.30 4.84
N ILE A 258 -6.16 -3.85 5.97
CA ILE A 258 -5.46 -3.92 7.25
C ILE A 258 -5.69 -5.31 7.85
N MET A 259 -4.59 -5.99 8.16
CA MET A 259 -4.61 -7.28 8.88
C MET A 259 -3.96 -7.09 10.24
N THR A 260 -4.70 -7.35 11.33
CA THR A 260 -4.16 -7.33 12.69
C THR A 260 -3.63 -8.70 13.06
N LEU A 261 -2.35 -8.78 13.43
CA LEU A 261 -1.62 -10.02 13.73
C LEU A 261 -1.93 -10.50 15.15
N THR A 262 -3.20 -10.78 15.41
CA THR A 262 -3.72 -11.36 16.64
C THR A 262 -4.54 -12.62 16.33
N THR A 263 -4.80 -13.44 17.33
CA THR A 263 -5.72 -14.58 17.16
C THR A 263 -7.10 -14.08 16.78
N LEU A 264 -7.72 -14.72 15.79
CA LEU A 264 -9.08 -14.39 15.34
C LEU A 264 -10.07 -14.49 16.50
N GLU A 265 -10.77 -13.39 16.74
CA GLU A 265 -11.89 -13.33 17.69
C GLU A 265 -13.20 -13.60 16.91
N PRO A 266 -13.83 -14.75 17.08
CA PRO A 266 -14.99 -15.15 16.28
C PRO A 266 -16.18 -14.19 16.38
N SER A 267 -16.34 -13.52 17.51
CA SER A 267 -17.48 -12.62 17.76
C SER A 267 -17.36 -11.28 17.00
N THR A 268 -16.14 -10.83 16.73
CA THR A 268 -15.86 -9.55 16.04
C THR A 268 -15.34 -9.74 14.63
N GLY A 269 -14.81 -10.93 14.31
CA GLY A 269 -14.11 -11.19 13.06
C GLY A 269 -12.73 -10.52 12.96
N VAL A 270 -12.24 -9.90 14.03
CA VAL A 270 -10.93 -9.25 14.06
C VAL A 270 -9.85 -10.28 14.37
N GLY A 271 -8.70 -10.13 13.72
CA GLY A 271 -7.55 -11.02 13.85
C GLY A 271 -7.46 -12.05 12.73
N LEU A 272 -6.52 -12.97 12.85
CA LEU A 272 -6.17 -13.95 11.84
C LEU A 272 -6.41 -15.37 12.31
N THR A 273 -6.71 -16.28 11.38
CA THR A 273 -6.68 -17.72 11.65
C THR A 273 -5.31 -18.12 12.20
N ALA A 274 -5.25 -19.19 13.00
CA ALA A 274 -4.00 -19.65 13.61
C ALA A 274 -2.89 -19.87 12.55
N GLY A 275 -3.26 -20.38 11.37
CA GLY A 275 -2.32 -20.57 10.27
C GLY A 275 -1.76 -19.29 9.70
N LEU A 276 -2.58 -18.27 9.49
CA LEU A 276 -2.12 -16.99 8.98
C LEU A 276 -1.27 -16.24 10.01
N LEU A 277 -1.69 -16.22 11.26
CA LEU A 277 -0.90 -15.60 12.34
C LEU A 277 0.50 -16.24 12.44
N GLN A 278 0.57 -17.57 12.48
CA GLN A 278 1.83 -18.29 12.52
C GLN A 278 2.70 -18.07 11.27
N ALA A 279 2.08 -17.87 10.10
CA ALA A 279 2.78 -17.65 8.83
C ALA A 279 3.37 -16.24 8.70
N LEU A 280 2.72 -15.22 9.26
CA LEU A 280 3.05 -13.82 9.07
C LEU A 280 3.97 -13.27 10.15
N VAL A 281 3.84 -13.70 11.41
CA VAL A 281 4.75 -13.26 12.48
C VAL A 281 6.20 -13.66 12.13
N GLY A 282 7.12 -12.70 12.22
CA GLY A 282 8.52 -12.86 11.85
C GLY A 282 8.83 -12.62 10.36
N GLN A 283 7.82 -12.44 9.51
CA GLN A 283 8.04 -12.00 8.12
C GLN A 283 8.45 -10.53 8.08
N LYS A 284 8.85 -10.07 6.91
CA LYS A 284 9.34 -8.70 6.71
C LYS A 284 8.49 -7.93 5.73
N VAL A 285 8.28 -6.66 6.00
CA VAL A 285 7.65 -5.71 5.05
C VAL A 285 8.38 -5.75 3.72
N GLY A 286 7.62 -5.77 2.62
CA GLY A 286 8.10 -5.92 1.24
C GLY A 286 8.19 -7.37 0.76
N SER A 287 7.98 -8.36 1.63
CA SER A 287 7.98 -9.78 1.26
C SER A 287 6.64 -10.23 0.68
N GLN A 288 6.68 -11.31 -0.12
CA GLN A 288 5.51 -12.04 -0.58
C GLN A 288 5.54 -13.46 -0.01
N VAL A 289 4.44 -13.88 0.59
CA VAL A 289 4.31 -15.17 1.28
C VAL A 289 3.17 -15.98 0.69
N LEU A 290 3.43 -17.25 0.37
CA LEU A 290 2.43 -18.26 0.06
C LEU A 290 2.13 -19.06 1.32
N VAL A 291 0.85 -19.16 1.68
CA VAL A 291 0.39 -19.93 2.84
C VAL A 291 -0.68 -20.91 2.41
N VAL A 292 -0.48 -22.21 2.71
CA VAL A 292 -1.50 -23.23 2.56
C VAL A 292 -2.02 -23.59 3.94
N VAL A 293 -3.28 -23.24 4.19
CA VAL A 293 -3.95 -23.31 5.50
C VAL A 293 -4.97 -24.44 5.47
N PRO A 294 -4.64 -25.63 6.03
CA PRO A 294 -5.63 -26.71 6.17
C PRO A 294 -6.65 -26.36 7.26
N PRO A 295 -7.82 -27.04 7.30
CA PRO A 295 -8.92 -26.73 8.22
C PRO A 295 -8.51 -26.61 9.69
N SER A 296 -7.58 -27.46 10.14
CA SER A 296 -7.07 -27.46 11.53
C SER A 296 -6.33 -26.18 11.94
N PHE A 297 -5.92 -25.35 10.97
CA PHE A 297 -5.28 -24.05 11.15
C PHE A 297 -6.11 -22.90 10.55
N GLY A 298 -7.29 -23.23 10.00
CA GLY A 298 -8.21 -22.34 9.34
C GLY A 298 -9.17 -21.63 10.29
N PHE A 299 -10.35 -21.31 9.77
CA PHE A 299 -11.39 -20.64 10.54
C PHE A 299 -12.00 -21.58 11.59
N PRO A 300 -12.17 -21.12 12.84
CA PRO A 300 -12.99 -21.82 13.82
C PRO A 300 -14.43 -22.00 13.32
N GLU A 301 -15.15 -22.98 13.88
CA GLU A 301 -16.55 -23.21 13.54
C GLU A 301 -17.38 -21.93 13.73
N GLY A 302 -18.13 -21.55 12.70
CA GLY A 302 -18.98 -20.36 12.69
C GLY A 302 -18.25 -19.01 12.50
N ALA A 303 -16.92 -19.02 12.36
CA ALA A 303 -16.14 -17.78 12.15
C ALA A 303 -15.67 -17.57 10.71
N ALA A 304 -15.97 -18.51 9.79
CA ALA A 304 -15.62 -18.34 8.39
C ALA A 304 -16.50 -17.23 7.77
N PRO A 305 -15.91 -16.36 6.93
CA PRO A 305 -16.69 -15.38 6.17
C PRO A 305 -17.72 -16.07 5.26
N ASP A 306 -18.76 -15.32 4.87
CA ASP A 306 -19.78 -15.82 3.94
C ASP A 306 -19.15 -16.37 2.65
N GLY A 307 -19.60 -17.56 2.25
CA GLY A 307 -19.10 -18.25 1.07
C GLY A 307 -17.77 -19.01 1.25
N VAL A 308 -17.18 -18.99 2.43
CA VAL A 308 -15.96 -19.74 2.74
C VAL A 308 -16.32 -21.01 3.50
N ASP A 309 -15.93 -22.16 2.95
CA ASP A 309 -16.05 -23.44 3.65
C ASP A 309 -14.93 -23.56 4.69
N ALA A 310 -15.30 -23.58 5.98
CA ALA A 310 -14.35 -23.74 7.08
C ALA A 310 -13.63 -25.11 7.07
N THR A 311 -14.15 -26.09 6.32
CA THR A 311 -13.54 -27.41 6.12
C THR A 311 -12.61 -27.48 4.93
N ALA A 312 -12.52 -26.43 4.11
CA ALA A 312 -11.63 -26.36 2.97
C ALA A 312 -10.20 -26.04 3.37
N THR A 313 -9.25 -26.52 2.57
CA THR A 313 -7.87 -26.03 2.62
C THR A 313 -7.76 -24.76 1.78
N LEU A 314 -7.38 -23.66 2.41
CA LEU A 314 -7.26 -22.36 1.77
C LEU A 314 -5.81 -22.05 1.39
N VAL A 315 -5.64 -21.43 0.24
CA VAL A 315 -4.35 -20.95 -0.25
C VAL A 315 -4.36 -19.44 -0.26
N TYR A 316 -3.35 -18.83 0.35
CA TYR A 316 -3.17 -17.38 0.36
C TYR A 316 -1.84 -17.01 -0.30
N VAL A 317 -1.85 -15.97 -1.11
CA VAL A 317 -0.66 -15.23 -1.55
C VAL A 317 -0.77 -13.84 -0.98
N ILE A 318 0.18 -13.45 -0.13
CA ILE A 318 0.10 -12.22 0.67
C ILE A 318 1.34 -11.37 0.40
N ASP A 319 1.12 -10.14 -0.04
CA ASP A 319 2.13 -9.08 -0.13
C ASP A 319 2.06 -8.24 1.15
N ILE A 320 3.16 -8.15 1.88
CA ILE A 320 3.28 -7.37 3.13
C ILE A 320 3.76 -5.98 2.75
N LEU A 321 2.92 -4.96 2.90
CA LEU A 321 3.14 -3.64 2.30
C LEU A 321 3.64 -2.58 3.28
N GLY A 322 3.28 -2.68 4.54
CA GLY A 322 3.65 -1.73 5.59
C GLY A 322 3.10 -2.18 6.94
N VAL A 323 3.57 -1.54 8.00
CA VAL A 323 2.97 -1.62 9.34
C VAL A 323 2.12 -0.37 9.53
N VAL A 324 0.97 -0.51 10.16
CA VAL A 324 0.11 0.63 10.54
C VAL A 324 0.69 1.20 11.84
N ASP A 325 1.06 2.48 11.83
CA ASP A 325 1.65 3.20 12.97
C ASP A 325 0.58 3.72 13.96
#